data_b55a24d7437bc37fad098cd7e3f7b6f9
#
_entry.id   b55a24d7437bc37fad098cd7e3f7b6f9
#
_cell.length_a   1.000
_cell.length_b   1.000
_cell.length_c   1.000
_cell.angle_alpha   90.00
_cell.angle_beta   90.00
_cell.angle_gamma   90.00
#
_symmetry.space_group_name_H-M   'P 1'
#
loop_
_entity.id
_entity.type
_entity.pdbx_description
1 polymer ?
#
loop_
_entity_poly.entity_id
_entity_poly.type
_entity_poly.pdbx_seq_one_letter_code
_entity_poly.pdbx_strand_id
1 'polypeptide(L)'
;MPRVGMLSMHTSPLVQPGGGDAGGMNVYVRELVAGLAHGGTDTTVFVRRWAADLPTHLAVEPGFDVVHVDAGPFNLAKEELPDVVDEFADGVARYLAVNPVDVLHANYWLSGMAGHRLKHELSLPLVSTFHTLARVKSVTGDHEPLARQQAEAGIVACSDVITANSVAELNELVAHYGADPTRIEIVSPGVDRAVFSPGRQHGARAALGWGTEPVVLFVGRIQPLKGPDIAVEALALLSDPTARLVIVGAASGAEGEEELGRVKDAAAVNGLVDRVSFVPPQPHHALCTYYRAADVVVVPSRSESFGLVALEAAACGTPVVAADVGGLRTLVDHGRTGYRIEGRDPQAYAAAIQRLFD
;
A
#
# COMPACT_ATOMS: atom_id res chain seq x y z
N MET A 1 27.19 -6.45 12.64
CA MET A 1 25.75 -6.20 12.48
C MET A 1 25.30 -6.85 11.19
N PRO A 2 24.12 -7.46 11.11
CA PRO A 2 23.58 -7.96 9.84
C PRO A 2 23.40 -6.82 8.86
N ARG A 3 23.67 -7.08 7.57
CA ARG A 3 23.52 -6.10 6.48
C ARG A 3 22.49 -6.62 5.48
N VAL A 4 21.49 -5.81 5.16
CA VAL A 4 20.41 -6.15 4.24
C VAL A 4 20.48 -5.30 2.98
N GLY A 5 20.47 -5.94 1.82
CA GLY A 5 20.24 -5.30 0.53
C GLY A 5 18.73 -5.33 0.21
N MET A 6 18.03 -4.24 0.47
CA MET A 6 16.59 -4.11 0.21
C MET A 6 16.36 -3.63 -1.23
N LEU A 7 15.70 -4.43 -2.06
CA LEU A 7 15.37 -4.06 -3.43
C LEU A 7 13.94 -3.47 -3.49
N SER A 8 13.83 -2.22 -3.95
CA SER A 8 12.56 -1.50 -4.17
C SER A 8 12.62 -0.75 -5.50
N MET A 9 12.79 -1.49 -6.60
CA MET A 9 13.15 -0.98 -7.92
C MET A 9 12.25 0.14 -8.43
N HIS A 10 10.92 -0.08 -8.43
CA HIS A 10 9.97 0.78 -9.14
C HIS A 10 9.51 2.01 -8.36
N THR A 11 9.77 2.05 -7.05
CA THR A 11 9.35 3.18 -6.19
C THR A 11 10.25 3.32 -4.97
N SER A 12 10.50 4.55 -4.55
CA SER A 12 11.35 4.84 -3.40
C SER A 12 10.56 4.91 -2.09
N PRO A 13 11.08 4.39 -0.97
CA PRO A 13 10.47 4.56 0.35
C PRO A 13 10.41 6.03 0.80
N LEU A 14 11.11 6.93 0.11
CA LEU A 14 11.14 8.36 0.44
C LEU A 14 10.12 9.19 -0.34
N VAL A 15 9.45 8.61 -1.34
CA VAL A 15 8.40 9.29 -2.10
C VAL A 15 7.12 9.31 -1.28
N GLN A 16 6.44 10.46 -1.27
CA GLN A 16 5.16 10.62 -0.56
C GLN A 16 4.11 9.67 -1.13
N PRO A 17 3.48 8.83 -0.29
CA PRO A 17 2.41 7.95 -0.74
C PRO A 17 1.14 8.71 -1.14
N GLY A 18 0.32 8.09 -2.01
CA GLY A 18 -0.98 8.60 -2.41
C GLY A 18 -1.03 9.25 -3.78
N GLY A 19 0.10 9.37 -4.48
CA GLY A 19 0.18 9.86 -5.87
C GLY A 19 1.08 8.98 -6.73
N GLY A 20 0.83 8.96 -8.05
CA GLY A 20 1.57 8.11 -8.97
C GLY A 20 1.54 6.63 -8.55
N ASP A 21 2.69 5.96 -8.59
CA ASP A 21 2.84 4.56 -8.12
C ASP A 21 3.14 4.44 -6.62
N ALA A 22 3.33 5.57 -5.94
CA ALA A 22 3.63 5.57 -4.51
C ALA A 22 2.38 5.25 -3.66
N GLY A 23 2.48 4.26 -2.80
CA GLY A 23 1.36 3.80 -1.97
C GLY A 23 1.80 3.07 -0.72
N GLY A 24 1.01 2.11 -0.26
CA GLY A 24 1.28 1.34 0.95
C GLY A 24 2.63 0.64 0.98
N MET A 25 3.14 0.20 -0.18
CA MET A 25 4.46 -0.42 -0.26
C MET A 25 5.59 0.56 0.14
N ASN A 26 5.50 1.83 -0.25
CA ASN A 26 6.50 2.84 0.13
C ASN A 26 6.55 3.02 1.64
N VAL A 27 5.36 3.10 2.27
CA VAL A 27 5.22 3.16 3.73
C VAL A 27 5.82 1.90 4.36
N TYR A 28 5.42 0.72 3.87
CA TYR A 28 5.91 -0.56 4.38
C TYR A 28 7.44 -0.65 4.33
N VAL A 29 8.06 -0.37 3.17
CA VAL A 29 9.54 -0.46 3.03
C VAL A 29 10.23 0.54 3.94
N ARG A 30 9.71 1.78 4.03
CA ARG A 30 10.28 2.81 4.90
C ARG A 30 10.26 2.39 6.38
N GLU A 31 9.08 1.96 6.86
CA GLU A 31 8.90 1.59 8.27
C GLU A 31 9.66 0.30 8.62
N LEU A 32 9.70 -0.67 7.69
CA LEU A 32 10.49 -1.88 7.88
C LEU A 32 11.98 -1.56 8.00
N VAL A 33 12.53 -0.73 7.11
CA VAL A 33 13.96 -0.40 7.13
C VAL A 33 14.31 0.44 8.36
N ALA A 34 13.47 1.42 8.73
CA ALA A 34 13.66 2.18 9.97
C ALA A 34 13.62 1.25 11.20
N GLY A 35 12.67 0.30 11.25
CA GLY A 35 12.60 -0.70 12.31
C GLY A 35 13.83 -1.60 12.39
N LEU A 36 14.35 -2.06 11.24
CA LEU A 36 15.58 -2.83 11.16
C LEU A 36 16.80 -2.03 11.65
N ALA A 37 16.91 -0.77 11.24
CA ALA A 37 17.98 0.15 11.67
C ALA A 37 17.94 0.38 13.19
N HIS A 38 16.77 0.65 13.77
CA HIS A 38 16.60 0.74 15.22
C HIS A 38 16.92 -0.57 15.94
N GLY A 39 16.70 -1.72 15.29
CA GLY A 39 17.09 -3.05 15.77
C GLY A 39 18.58 -3.37 15.60
N GLY A 40 19.41 -2.46 15.07
CA GLY A 40 20.84 -2.65 14.87
C GLY A 40 21.20 -3.43 13.60
N THR A 41 20.35 -3.36 12.56
CA THR A 41 20.59 -3.97 11.24
C THR A 41 20.83 -2.86 10.22
N ASP A 42 21.99 -2.87 9.58
CA ASP A 42 22.27 -1.92 8.49
C ASP A 42 21.53 -2.33 7.23
N THR A 43 20.77 -1.42 6.65
CA THR A 43 19.97 -1.67 5.46
C THR A 43 20.25 -0.64 4.36
N THR A 44 20.66 -1.12 3.18
CA THR A 44 20.77 -0.31 1.97
C THR A 44 19.58 -0.60 1.06
N VAL A 45 18.76 0.42 0.79
CA VAL A 45 17.62 0.29 -0.13
C VAL A 45 18.06 0.70 -1.53
N PHE A 46 17.95 -0.21 -2.48
CA PHE A 46 18.24 0.03 -3.90
C PHE A 46 16.96 0.41 -4.63
N VAL A 47 16.98 1.56 -5.28
CA VAL A 47 15.86 2.13 -6.04
C VAL A 47 16.37 2.54 -7.42
N ARG A 48 15.57 2.33 -8.46
CA ARG A 48 15.92 2.87 -9.77
C ARG A 48 15.92 4.41 -9.74
N ARG A 49 16.92 5.03 -10.33
CA ARG A 49 16.97 6.49 -10.48
C ARG A 49 15.91 6.93 -11.50
N TRP A 50 15.04 7.86 -11.14
CA TRP A 50 13.96 8.38 -12.01
C TRP A 50 14.12 9.86 -12.37
N ALA A 51 15.16 10.54 -11.84
CA ALA A 51 15.47 11.94 -12.13
C ALA A 51 16.98 12.17 -12.04
N ALA A 52 17.48 13.10 -12.83
CA ALA A 52 18.92 13.39 -12.96
C ALA A 52 19.51 14.03 -11.70
N ASP A 53 18.72 14.79 -10.95
CA ASP A 53 19.11 15.50 -9.73
C ASP A 53 19.15 14.65 -8.48
N LEU A 54 18.72 13.39 -8.56
CA LEU A 54 18.77 12.47 -7.42
C LEU A 54 20.23 12.08 -7.12
N PRO A 55 20.65 12.12 -5.84
CA PRO A 55 21.99 11.68 -5.45
C PRO A 55 22.14 10.17 -5.67
N THR A 56 23.34 9.71 -6.00
CA THR A 56 23.61 8.27 -6.12
C THR A 56 23.43 7.56 -4.79
N HIS A 57 23.81 8.19 -3.68
CA HIS A 57 23.69 7.66 -2.32
C HIS A 57 23.11 8.73 -1.39
N LEU A 58 22.18 8.34 -0.53
CA LEU A 58 21.55 9.17 0.47
C LEU A 58 21.50 8.43 1.79
N ALA A 59 22.21 8.93 2.80
CA ALA A 59 22.06 8.49 4.18
C ALA A 59 20.77 9.12 4.74
N VAL A 60 19.77 8.29 5.08
CA VAL A 60 18.48 8.75 5.60
C VAL A 60 18.55 8.90 7.11
N GLU A 61 19.04 7.88 7.79
CA GLU A 61 19.30 7.83 9.23
C GLU A 61 20.38 6.75 9.52
N PRO A 62 20.96 6.68 10.72
CA PRO A 62 21.92 5.65 11.05
C PRO A 62 21.38 4.24 10.78
N GLY A 63 22.06 3.46 9.91
CA GLY A 63 21.63 2.13 9.51
C GLY A 63 20.58 2.09 8.40
N PHE A 64 20.19 3.23 7.83
CA PHE A 64 19.25 3.30 6.71
C PHE A 64 19.80 4.18 5.58
N ASP A 65 20.22 3.56 4.52
CA ASP A 65 20.73 4.22 3.31
C ASP A 65 19.84 3.93 2.10
N VAL A 66 19.80 4.87 1.15
CA VAL A 66 19.17 4.70 -0.15
C VAL A 66 20.20 4.90 -1.25
N VAL A 67 20.27 3.95 -2.18
CA VAL A 67 21.12 4.00 -3.37
C VAL A 67 20.25 4.06 -4.61
N HIS A 68 20.40 5.13 -5.40
CA HIS A 68 19.75 5.27 -6.68
C HIS A 68 20.60 4.62 -7.79
N VAL A 69 20.05 3.59 -8.40
CA VAL A 69 20.70 2.79 -9.44
C VAL A 69 20.22 3.28 -10.81
N ASP A 70 21.15 3.60 -11.69
CA ASP A 70 20.85 3.92 -13.08
C ASP A 70 20.42 2.66 -13.83
N ALA A 71 19.20 2.69 -14.40
CA ALA A 71 18.65 1.62 -15.21
C ALA A 71 17.59 2.21 -16.15
N GLY A 72 17.92 2.28 -17.43
CA GLY A 72 17.09 2.87 -18.47
C GLY A 72 16.85 4.39 -18.31
N PRO A 73 16.08 4.98 -19.23
CA PRO A 73 15.69 6.38 -19.20
C PRO A 73 14.90 6.76 -17.92
N PHE A 74 15.02 8.02 -17.46
CA PHE A 74 14.35 8.47 -16.23
C PHE A 74 12.82 8.40 -16.28
N ASN A 75 12.24 8.68 -17.42
CA ASN A 75 10.80 8.82 -17.66
C ASN A 75 10.09 7.54 -18.14
N LEU A 76 10.64 6.36 -17.86
CA LEU A 76 10.01 5.10 -18.23
C LEU A 76 8.63 4.96 -17.56
N ALA A 77 7.66 4.54 -18.34
CA ALA A 77 6.38 4.09 -17.83
C ALA A 77 6.56 2.79 -17.02
N LYS A 78 5.64 2.52 -16.12
CA LYS A 78 5.72 1.34 -15.24
C LYS A 78 5.73 0.03 -16.03
N GLU A 79 5.01 0.00 -17.12
CA GLU A 79 4.87 -1.14 -18.02
C GLU A 79 6.19 -1.47 -18.75
N GLU A 80 7.11 -0.49 -18.86
CA GLU A 80 8.42 -0.62 -19.49
C GLU A 80 9.53 -1.02 -18.49
N LEU A 81 9.26 -0.95 -17.19
CA LEU A 81 10.24 -1.28 -16.16
C LEU A 81 10.78 -2.73 -16.23
N PRO A 82 10.01 -3.73 -16.66
CA PRO A 82 10.55 -5.08 -16.84
C PRO A 82 11.77 -5.15 -17.76
N ASP A 83 11.84 -4.29 -18.78
CA ASP A 83 12.91 -4.29 -19.78
C ASP A 83 14.26 -3.81 -19.24
N VAL A 84 14.26 -3.12 -18.09
CA VAL A 84 15.48 -2.56 -17.45
C VAL A 84 15.82 -3.23 -16.12
N VAL A 85 15.17 -4.35 -15.78
CA VAL A 85 15.46 -5.11 -14.55
C VAL A 85 16.90 -5.63 -14.53
N ASP A 86 17.40 -6.10 -15.66
CA ASP A 86 18.77 -6.61 -15.76
C ASP A 86 19.81 -5.50 -15.56
N GLU A 87 19.58 -4.32 -16.14
CA GLU A 87 20.44 -3.14 -15.95
C GLU A 87 20.44 -2.68 -14.49
N PHE A 88 19.26 -2.71 -13.83
CA PHE A 88 19.13 -2.44 -12.41
C PHE A 88 19.92 -3.47 -11.57
N ALA A 89 19.80 -4.75 -11.86
CA ALA A 89 20.53 -5.81 -11.16
C ALA A 89 22.05 -5.65 -11.32
N ASP A 90 22.55 -5.32 -12.53
CA ASP A 90 23.96 -5.02 -12.76
C ASP A 90 24.45 -3.85 -11.91
N GLY A 91 23.65 -2.80 -11.78
CA GLY A 91 23.98 -1.65 -10.92
C GLY A 91 24.07 -2.02 -9.46
N VAL A 92 23.13 -2.82 -8.96
CA VAL A 92 23.14 -3.37 -7.60
C VAL A 92 24.37 -4.27 -7.39
N ALA A 93 24.66 -5.19 -8.31
CA ALA A 93 25.83 -6.08 -8.20
C ALA A 93 27.14 -5.30 -8.10
N ARG A 94 27.31 -4.24 -8.92
CA ARG A 94 28.49 -3.36 -8.84
C ARG A 94 28.63 -2.69 -7.47
N TYR A 95 27.54 -2.23 -6.88
CA TYR A 95 27.58 -1.64 -5.54
C TYR A 95 27.92 -2.67 -4.49
N LEU A 96 27.33 -3.86 -4.56
CA LEU A 96 27.52 -4.94 -3.58
C LEU A 96 28.94 -5.56 -3.65
N ALA A 97 29.63 -5.45 -4.77
CA ALA A 97 31.01 -5.91 -4.91
C ALA A 97 31.99 -5.19 -3.95
N VAL A 98 31.67 -3.96 -3.56
CA VAL A 98 32.47 -3.15 -2.63
C VAL A 98 31.79 -2.90 -1.29
N ASN A 99 30.48 -3.10 -1.23
CA ASN A 99 29.64 -2.94 -0.03
C ASN A 99 28.79 -4.22 0.18
N PRO A 100 29.41 -5.34 0.58
CA PRO A 100 28.69 -6.62 0.66
C PRO A 100 27.59 -6.60 1.71
N VAL A 101 26.50 -7.35 1.44
CA VAL A 101 25.38 -7.61 2.34
C VAL A 101 25.28 -9.09 2.68
N ASP A 102 24.51 -9.44 3.70
CA ASP A 102 24.34 -10.81 4.14
C ASP A 102 23.09 -11.47 3.52
N VAL A 103 22.11 -10.65 3.10
CA VAL A 103 20.83 -11.11 2.53
C VAL A 103 20.25 -10.05 1.60
N LEU A 104 19.53 -10.50 0.57
CA LEU A 104 18.70 -9.67 -0.30
C LEU A 104 17.23 -9.78 0.15
N HIS A 105 16.53 -8.65 0.22
CA HIS A 105 15.10 -8.61 0.45
C HIS A 105 14.41 -7.85 -0.69
N ALA A 106 13.71 -8.56 -1.54
CA ALA A 106 13.03 -8.00 -2.70
C ALA A 106 11.58 -7.65 -2.38
N ASN A 107 11.19 -6.42 -2.69
CA ASN A 107 9.83 -5.92 -2.51
C ASN A 107 9.17 -5.73 -3.88
N TYR A 108 8.07 -6.44 -4.11
CA TYR A 108 7.35 -6.49 -5.38
C TYR A 108 8.05 -7.31 -6.47
N TRP A 109 7.29 -7.76 -7.47
CA TRP A 109 7.76 -8.70 -8.48
C TRP A 109 8.94 -8.21 -9.34
N LEU A 110 9.00 -6.90 -9.67
CA LEU A 110 10.12 -6.31 -10.42
C LEU A 110 11.44 -6.43 -9.64
N SER A 111 11.38 -6.08 -8.36
CA SER A 111 12.52 -6.29 -7.45
C SER A 111 12.83 -7.76 -7.24
N GLY A 112 11.80 -8.60 -7.26
CA GLY A 112 11.93 -10.06 -7.18
C GLY A 112 12.68 -10.65 -8.37
N MET A 113 12.44 -10.15 -9.59
CA MET A 113 13.20 -10.56 -10.78
C MET A 113 14.70 -10.21 -10.63
N ALA A 114 15.00 -8.98 -10.24
CA ALA A 114 16.38 -8.57 -9.95
C ALA A 114 17.00 -9.41 -8.81
N GLY A 115 16.26 -9.61 -7.73
CA GLY A 115 16.68 -10.44 -6.59
C GLY A 115 16.95 -11.89 -6.96
N HIS A 116 16.11 -12.48 -7.80
CA HIS A 116 16.29 -13.84 -8.34
C HIS A 116 17.63 -13.97 -9.08
N ARG A 117 17.93 -13.03 -9.97
CA ARG A 117 19.21 -13.00 -10.70
C ARG A 117 20.40 -12.83 -9.73
N LEU A 118 20.34 -11.81 -8.87
CA LEU A 118 21.40 -11.48 -7.91
C LEU A 118 21.67 -12.59 -6.91
N LYS A 119 20.64 -13.32 -6.45
CA LYS A 119 20.79 -14.51 -5.60
C LYS A 119 21.75 -15.51 -6.21
N HIS A 120 21.57 -15.84 -7.48
CA HIS A 120 22.39 -16.84 -8.17
C HIS A 120 23.79 -16.30 -8.52
N GLU A 121 23.87 -15.04 -8.93
CA GLU A 121 25.13 -14.40 -9.32
C GLU A 121 26.07 -14.19 -8.12
N LEU A 122 25.50 -13.74 -6.99
CA LEU A 122 26.28 -13.38 -5.79
C LEU A 122 26.25 -14.45 -4.69
N SER A 123 25.49 -15.54 -4.88
CA SER A 123 25.28 -16.59 -3.88
C SER A 123 24.73 -16.05 -2.55
N LEU A 124 23.79 -15.11 -2.61
CA LEU A 124 23.15 -14.49 -1.45
C LEU A 124 21.76 -15.10 -1.21
N PRO A 125 21.32 -15.26 0.06
CA PRO A 125 19.94 -15.61 0.37
C PRO A 125 18.97 -14.54 -0.14
N LEU A 126 17.77 -14.97 -0.60
CA LEU A 126 16.71 -14.09 -1.07
C LEU A 126 15.45 -14.22 -0.22
N VAL A 127 15.05 -13.12 0.39
CA VAL A 127 13.72 -12.92 0.97
C VAL A 127 12.85 -12.15 -0.03
N SER A 128 11.58 -12.53 -0.20
CA SER A 128 10.66 -11.84 -1.10
C SER A 128 9.35 -11.47 -0.41
N THR A 129 8.89 -10.23 -0.62
CA THR A 129 7.57 -9.72 -0.22
C THR A 129 6.86 -9.21 -1.47
N PHE A 130 5.67 -9.76 -1.78
CA PHE A 130 5.01 -9.45 -3.05
C PHE A 130 4.16 -8.19 -3.02
N HIS A 131 3.56 -7.82 -1.91
CA HIS A 131 2.60 -6.71 -1.72
C HIS A 131 1.31 -6.84 -2.50
N THR A 132 1.34 -7.40 -3.70
CA THR A 132 0.20 -7.78 -4.52
C THR A 132 0.58 -8.94 -5.42
N LEU A 133 -0.35 -9.83 -5.70
CA LEU A 133 -0.17 -11.01 -6.52
C LEU A 133 -1.03 -10.91 -7.78
N ALA A 134 -0.41 -11.10 -8.95
CA ALA A 134 -1.09 -10.96 -10.25
C ALA A 134 -2.26 -11.94 -10.40
N ARG A 135 -2.06 -13.21 -10.04
CA ARG A 135 -3.14 -14.22 -10.13
C ARG A 135 -4.31 -13.92 -9.22
N VAL A 136 -4.08 -13.36 -8.03
CA VAL A 136 -5.13 -12.94 -7.10
C VAL A 136 -5.92 -11.77 -7.70
N LYS A 137 -5.24 -10.75 -8.24
CA LYS A 137 -5.87 -9.62 -8.91
C LYS A 137 -6.68 -10.06 -10.13
N SER A 138 -6.17 -11.02 -10.91
CA SER A 138 -6.90 -11.55 -12.07
C SER A 138 -8.22 -12.24 -11.67
N VAL A 139 -8.30 -12.88 -10.51
CA VAL A 139 -9.54 -13.47 -9.97
C VAL A 139 -10.57 -12.38 -9.61
N THR A 140 -10.11 -11.21 -9.19
CA THR A 140 -10.98 -10.07 -8.85
C THR A 140 -11.34 -9.18 -10.05
N GLY A 141 -10.94 -9.58 -11.26
CA GLY A 141 -11.30 -8.94 -12.52
C GLY A 141 -10.31 -7.90 -13.04
N ASP A 142 -9.16 -7.75 -12.39
CA ASP A 142 -8.08 -6.89 -12.90
C ASP A 142 -7.26 -7.64 -13.96
N HIS A 143 -6.94 -6.95 -15.05
CA HIS A 143 -6.13 -7.54 -16.12
C HIS A 143 -4.64 -7.43 -15.77
N GLU A 144 -4.00 -8.58 -15.47
CA GLU A 144 -2.57 -8.64 -15.16
C GLU A 144 -1.82 -9.42 -16.27
N PRO A 145 -0.69 -8.89 -16.77
CA PRO A 145 0.08 -9.54 -17.84
C PRO A 145 0.52 -10.96 -17.46
N LEU A 146 0.46 -11.90 -18.42
CA LEU A 146 0.92 -13.26 -18.21
C LEU A 146 2.41 -13.33 -17.82
N ALA A 147 3.23 -12.44 -18.42
CA ALA A 147 4.64 -12.32 -18.11
C ALA A 147 4.88 -12.04 -16.61
N ARG A 148 4.08 -11.15 -15.97
CA ARG A 148 4.13 -10.91 -14.54
C ARG A 148 3.78 -12.15 -13.73
N GLN A 149 2.72 -12.88 -14.11
CA GLN A 149 2.30 -14.10 -13.42
C GLN A 149 3.39 -15.19 -13.46
N GLN A 150 4.10 -15.29 -14.60
CA GLN A 150 5.23 -16.21 -14.78
C GLN A 150 6.45 -15.80 -13.97
N ALA A 151 6.78 -14.49 -13.96
CA ALA A 151 7.86 -13.95 -13.15
C ALA A 151 7.62 -14.20 -11.66
N GLU A 152 6.41 -13.90 -11.16
CA GLU A 152 6.04 -14.16 -9.76
C GLU A 152 6.16 -15.65 -9.41
N ALA A 153 5.75 -16.56 -10.30
CA ALA A 153 5.91 -17.99 -10.08
C ALA A 153 7.39 -18.42 -9.98
N GLY A 154 8.26 -17.85 -10.82
CA GLY A 154 9.70 -18.07 -10.76
C GLY A 154 10.33 -17.55 -9.47
N ILE A 155 9.91 -16.37 -9.01
CA ILE A 155 10.38 -15.76 -7.76
C ILE A 155 9.94 -16.62 -6.55
N VAL A 156 8.67 -17.05 -6.51
CA VAL A 156 8.15 -17.94 -5.46
C VAL A 156 8.95 -19.23 -5.37
N ALA A 157 9.24 -19.86 -6.52
CA ALA A 157 10.03 -21.09 -6.56
C ALA A 157 11.48 -20.90 -6.09
N CYS A 158 12.07 -19.71 -6.32
CA CYS A 158 13.48 -19.42 -6.08
C CYS A 158 13.77 -18.85 -4.68
N SER A 159 12.82 -18.09 -4.08
CA SER A 159 13.03 -17.43 -2.78
C SER A 159 13.35 -18.43 -1.67
N ASP A 160 14.33 -18.11 -0.82
CA ASP A 160 14.63 -18.91 0.37
C ASP A 160 13.55 -18.73 1.44
N VAL A 161 13.07 -17.49 1.59
CA VAL A 161 11.95 -17.13 2.45
C VAL A 161 11.02 -16.19 1.71
N ILE A 162 9.71 -16.37 1.89
CA ILE A 162 8.69 -15.44 1.45
C ILE A 162 8.03 -14.84 2.70
N THR A 163 7.96 -13.52 2.80
CA THR A 163 7.17 -12.88 3.85
C THR A 163 5.78 -12.59 3.33
N ALA A 164 4.77 -13.12 4.03
CA ALA A 164 3.37 -12.83 3.79
C ALA A 164 2.84 -11.87 4.84
N ASN A 165 2.08 -10.86 4.41
CA ASN A 165 1.53 -9.84 5.32
C ASN A 165 0.36 -10.35 6.16
N SER A 166 -0.24 -11.47 5.77
CA SER A 166 -1.40 -12.08 6.44
C SER A 166 -1.52 -13.56 6.14
N VAL A 167 -2.33 -14.27 6.94
CA VAL A 167 -2.73 -15.66 6.65
C VAL A 167 -3.45 -15.78 5.30
N ALA A 168 -4.21 -14.75 4.91
CA ALA A 168 -4.88 -14.72 3.60
C ALA A 168 -3.86 -14.75 2.46
N GLU A 169 -2.82 -13.92 2.52
CA GLU A 169 -1.76 -13.88 1.51
C GLU A 169 -0.94 -15.19 1.48
N LEU A 170 -0.66 -15.81 2.64
CA LEU A 170 -0.07 -17.15 2.68
C LEU A 170 -0.91 -18.16 1.90
N ASN A 171 -2.23 -18.20 2.17
CA ASN A 171 -3.14 -19.12 1.48
C ASN A 171 -3.21 -18.82 -0.03
N GLU A 172 -3.16 -17.57 -0.44
CA GLU A 172 -3.12 -17.15 -1.84
C GLU A 172 -1.83 -17.59 -2.54
N LEU A 173 -0.68 -17.45 -1.87
CA LEU A 173 0.63 -17.92 -2.38
C LEU A 173 0.61 -19.45 -2.58
N VAL A 174 0.09 -20.19 -1.62
CA VAL A 174 -0.02 -21.64 -1.73
C VAL A 174 -1.01 -22.03 -2.84
N ALA A 175 -2.21 -21.45 -2.85
CA ALA A 175 -3.29 -21.85 -3.77
C ALA A 175 -3.00 -21.47 -5.23
N HIS A 176 -2.45 -20.28 -5.47
CA HIS A 176 -2.28 -19.76 -6.81
C HIS A 176 -0.88 -19.97 -7.40
N TYR A 177 0.15 -20.09 -6.56
CA TYR A 177 1.54 -20.23 -7.01
C TYR A 177 2.20 -21.55 -6.58
N GLY A 178 1.52 -22.39 -5.79
CA GLY A 178 2.09 -23.63 -5.29
C GLY A 178 3.29 -23.42 -4.35
N ALA A 179 3.31 -22.29 -3.64
CA ALA A 179 4.38 -21.98 -2.71
C ALA A 179 4.49 -23.03 -1.60
N ASP A 180 5.72 -23.39 -1.23
CA ASP A 180 5.97 -24.26 -0.08
C ASP A 180 5.68 -23.47 1.21
N PRO A 181 4.66 -23.86 2.01
CA PRO A 181 4.29 -23.15 3.21
C PRO A 181 5.40 -23.12 4.28
N THR A 182 6.36 -24.06 4.22
CA THR A 182 7.50 -24.09 5.16
C THR A 182 8.52 -22.98 4.89
N ARG A 183 8.45 -22.32 3.72
CA ARG A 183 9.27 -21.16 3.35
C ARG A 183 8.52 -19.84 3.48
N ILE A 184 7.26 -19.86 3.97
CA ILE A 184 6.48 -18.64 4.13
C ILE A 184 6.41 -18.27 5.61
N GLU A 185 6.90 -17.06 5.91
CA GLU A 185 6.79 -16.47 7.24
C GLU A 185 5.73 -15.35 7.23
N ILE A 186 4.81 -15.41 8.19
CA ILE A 186 3.80 -14.35 8.34
C ILE A 186 4.41 -13.21 9.14
N VAL A 187 4.67 -12.08 8.46
CA VAL A 187 5.18 -10.86 9.06
C VAL A 187 4.17 -9.74 8.78
N SER A 188 3.20 -9.59 9.66
CA SER A 188 2.18 -8.54 9.50
C SER A 188 2.80 -7.16 9.64
N PRO A 189 2.49 -6.22 8.71
CA PRO A 189 2.90 -4.83 8.85
C PRO A 189 2.44 -4.22 10.18
N GLY A 190 3.29 -3.39 10.75
CA GLY A 190 2.98 -2.62 11.94
C GLY A 190 2.52 -1.21 11.60
N VAL A 191 2.24 -0.44 12.65
CA VAL A 191 1.96 1.00 12.59
C VAL A 191 2.76 1.71 13.68
N ASP A 192 3.32 2.87 13.35
CA ASP A 192 4.00 3.70 14.34
C ASP A 192 2.97 4.29 15.33
N ARG A 193 2.95 3.76 16.54
CA ARG A 193 2.04 4.20 17.60
C ARG A 193 2.38 5.57 18.19
N ALA A 194 3.55 6.12 17.92
CA ALA A 194 3.87 7.49 18.27
C ALA A 194 3.13 8.49 17.38
N VAL A 195 2.85 8.10 16.12
CA VAL A 195 2.09 8.88 15.15
C VAL A 195 0.61 8.49 15.16
N PHE A 196 0.31 7.22 14.93
CA PHE A 196 -1.05 6.70 14.85
C PHE A 196 -1.49 6.17 16.24
N SER A 197 -2.19 6.99 16.98
CA SER A 197 -2.73 6.68 18.30
C SER A 197 -4.03 7.43 18.51
N PRO A 198 -4.91 6.97 19.43
CA PRO A 198 -6.13 7.68 19.76
C PRO A 198 -5.87 9.12 20.18
N GLY A 199 -6.78 10.02 19.85
CA GLY A 199 -6.67 11.45 20.14
C GLY A 199 -8.03 12.11 20.29
N ARG A 200 -8.03 13.42 20.59
CA ARG A 200 -9.27 14.17 20.75
C ARG A 200 -9.85 14.53 19.38
N GLN A 201 -10.98 13.93 18.99
CA GLN A 201 -11.66 14.20 17.73
C GLN A 201 -11.93 15.69 17.50
N HIS A 202 -12.45 16.39 18.52
CA HIS A 202 -12.72 17.82 18.42
C HIS A 202 -11.46 18.63 18.06
N GLY A 203 -10.30 18.30 18.64
CA GLY A 203 -9.03 18.96 18.32
C GLY A 203 -8.58 18.70 16.89
N ALA A 204 -8.74 17.45 16.42
CA ALA A 204 -8.42 17.07 15.04
C ALA A 204 -9.34 17.77 14.02
N ARG A 205 -10.65 17.85 14.30
CA ARG A 205 -11.62 18.59 13.48
C ARG A 205 -11.30 20.08 13.42
N ALA A 206 -10.98 20.70 14.55
CA ALA A 206 -10.58 22.10 14.60
C ALA A 206 -9.32 22.38 13.75
N ALA A 207 -8.34 21.48 13.79
CA ALA A 207 -7.12 21.58 12.97
C ALA A 207 -7.38 21.48 11.46
N LEU A 208 -8.43 20.74 11.04
CA LEU A 208 -8.84 20.57 9.65
C LEU A 208 -9.92 21.58 9.21
N GLY A 209 -10.41 22.41 10.13
CA GLY A 209 -11.53 23.34 9.87
C GLY A 209 -12.87 22.60 9.65
N TRP A 210 -13.04 21.40 10.22
CA TRP A 210 -14.29 20.63 10.13
C TRP A 210 -15.25 21.00 11.26
N GLY A 211 -16.55 20.93 10.94
CA GLY A 211 -17.62 21.14 11.90
C GLY A 211 -17.98 19.92 12.74
N THR A 212 -19.25 19.82 13.12
CA THR A 212 -19.79 18.73 13.93
C THR A 212 -20.54 17.68 13.12
N GLU A 213 -20.73 17.91 11.81
CA GLU A 213 -21.36 16.98 10.89
C GLU A 213 -20.65 15.64 10.86
N PRO A 214 -21.36 14.51 10.70
CA PRO A 214 -20.73 13.19 10.56
C PRO A 214 -19.83 13.12 9.33
N VAL A 215 -18.62 12.55 9.49
CA VAL A 215 -17.64 12.46 8.42
C VAL A 215 -17.26 11.00 8.16
N VAL A 216 -17.55 10.57 6.93
CA VAL A 216 -17.00 9.35 6.32
C VAL A 216 -15.67 9.72 5.67
N LEU A 217 -14.60 8.99 5.96
CA LEU A 217 -13.28 9.23 5.40
C LEU A 217 -12.87 8.07 4.49
N PHE A 218 -12.44 8.40 3.27
CA PHE A 218 -11.73 7.50 2.37
C PHE A 218 -10.28 8.00 2.24
N VAL A 219 -9.31 7.11 2.44
CA VAL A 219 -7.88 7.41 2.23
C VAL A 219 -7.31 6.40 1.26
N GLY A 220 -6.71 6.88 0.18
CA GLY A 220 -6.07 6.00 -0.80
C GLY A 220 -5.99 6.58 -2.19
N ARG A 221 -5.28 5.87 -3.06
CA ARG A 221 -5.23 6.21 -4.48
C ARG A 221 -6.62 6.07 -5.09
N ILE A 222 -7.00 7.04 -5.93
CA ILE A 222 -8.28 7.00 -6.66
C ILE A 222 -8.07 6.08 -7.86
N GLN A 223 -8.58 4.85 -7.73
CA GLN A 223 -8.47 3.74 -8.68
C GLN A 223 -9.70 2.83 -8.51
N PRO A 224 -10.18 2.16 -9.57
CA PRO A 224 -11.30 1.21 -9.49
C PRO A 224 -11.10 0.12 -8.45
N LEU A 225 -9.83 -0.32 -8.26
CA LEU A 225 -9.44 -1.34 -7.26
C LEU A 225 -9.76 -0.90 -5.83
N LYS A 226 -9.68 0.40 -5.53
CA LYS A 226 -9.89 0.95 -4.18
C LYS A 226 -11.34 1.29 -3.87
N GLY A 227 -12.19 1.43 -4.89
CA GLY A 227 -13.64 1.58 -4.78
C GLY A 227 -14.13 2.91 -4.20
N PRO A 228 -13.56 4.07 -4.54
CA PRO A 228 -14.07 5.36 -4.08
C PRO A 228 -15.51 5.64 -4.57
N ASP A 229 -15.93 5.02 -5.67
CA ASP A 229 -17.29 5.01 -6.20
C ASP A 229 -18.30 4.51 -5.15
N ILE A 230 -18.01 3.38 -4.51
CA ILE A 230 -18.85 2.80 -3.46
C ILE A 230 -18.98 3.74 -2.25
N ALA A 231 -17.93 4.46 -1.90
CA ALA A 231 -18.00 5.43 -0.80
C ALA A 231 -18.96 6.57 -1.10
N VAL A 232 -18.98 7.08 -2.34
CA VAL A 232 -19.92 8.13 -2.78
C VAL A 232 -21.36 7.60 -2.81
N GLU A 233 -21.58 6.43 -3.39
CA GLU A 233 -22.90 5.81 -3.47
C GLU A 233 -23.45 5.47 -2.08
N ALA A 234 -22.60 4.99 -1.16
CA ALA A 234 -22.99 4.76 0.23
C ALA A 234 -23.40 6.06 0.95
N LEU A 235 -22.66 7.17 0.72
CA LEU A 235 -23.02 8.48 1.28
C LEU A 235 -24.41 8.93 0.83
N ALA A 236 -24.79 8.66 -0.44
CA ALA A 236 -26.11 9.01 -0.98
C ALA A 236 -27.26 8.32 -0.24
N LEU A 237 -27.01 7.17 0.37
CA LEU A 237 -27.98 6.32 1.04
C LEU A 237 -28.07 6.56 2.56
N LEU A 238 -27.19 7.40 3.13
CA LEU A 238 -27.25 7.74 4.55
C LEU A 238 -28.46 8.62 4.86
N SER A 239 -29.06 8.36 6.01
CA SER A 239 -30.26 9.11 6.47
C SER A 239 -29.96 10.55 6.88
N ASP A 240 -28.72 10.82 7.37
CA ASP A 240 -28.28 12.16 7.76
C ASP A 240 -27.89 12.98 6.53
N PRO A 241 -28.66 14.03 6.16
CA PRO A 241 -28.34 14.87 5.01
C PRO A 241 -27.11 15.76 5.24
N THR A 242 -26.61 15.88 6.47
CA THR A 242 -25.42 16.67 6.81
C THR A 242 -24.11 15.86 6.72
N ALA A 243 -24.21 14.54 6.68
CA ALA A 243 -23.05 13.66 6.60
C ALA A 243 -22.22 13.98 5.35
N ARG A 244 -20.91 13.98 5.49
CA ARG A 244 -19.94 14.31 4.45
C ARG A 244 -19.00 13.15 4.15
N LEU A 245 -18.49 13.09 2.93
CA LEU A 245 -17.40 12.21 2.53
C LEU A 245 -16.15 13.05 2.24
N VAL A 246 -15.03 12.69 2.87
CA VAL A 246 -13.73 13.25 2.56
C VAL A 246 -12.88 12.18 1.91
N ILE A 247 -12.43 12.43 0.69
CA ILE A 247 -11.56 11.55 -0.09
C ILE A 247 -10.16 12.16 -0.08
N VAL A 248 -9.21 11.50 0.60
CA VAL A 248 -7.80 11.92 0.67
C VAL A 248 -6.98 11.05 -0.26
N GLY A 249 -6.45 11.64 -1.33
CA GLY A 249 -5.65 10.93 -2.32
C GLY A 249 -5.66 11.60 -3.69
N ALA A 250 -5.06 10.95 -4.67
CA ALA A 250 -5.05 11.40 -6.05
C ALA A 250 -5.32 10.26 -7.02
N ALA A 251 -5.70 10.62 -8.24
CA ALA A 251 -5.77 9.72 -9.38
C ALA A 251 -4.43 9.02 -9.60
N SER A 252 -4.45 7.71 -9.86
CA SER A 252 -3.23 6.92 -9.99
C SER A 252 -3.46 5.70 -10.88
N GLY A 253 -2.40 5.35 -11.63
CA GLY A 253 -2.47 4.29 -12.63
C GLY A 253 -3.18 4.71 -13.92
N ALA A 254 -3.25 3.80 -14.89
CA ALA A 254 -3.80 4.09 -16.23
C ALA A 254 -5.27 4.56 -16.21
N GLU A 255 -6.07 4.06 -15.25
CA GLU A 255 -7.51 4.37 -15.14
C GLU A 255 -7.82 5.44 -14.07
N GLY A 256 -6.79 6.03 -13.42
CA GLY A 256 -6.99 6.89 -12.26
C GLY A 256 -7.78 8.17 -12.56
N GLU A 257 -7.45 8.86 -13.66
CA GLU A 257 -8.16 10.09 -14.06
C GLU A 257 -9.60 9.79 -14.48
N GLU A 258 -9.84 8.69 -15.17
CA GLU A 258 -11.18 8.24 -15.55
C GLU A 258 -12.00 7.90 -14.30
N GLU A 259 -11.37 7.22 -13.31
CA GLU A 259 -12.03 6.90 -12.04
C GLU A 259 -12.37 8.17 -11.25
N LEU A 260 -11.45 9.12 -11.18
CA LEU A 260 -11.71 10.43 -10.55
C LEU A 260 -12.90 11.14 -11.22
N GLY A 261 -12.99 11.08 -12.56
CA GLY A 261 -14.13 11.58 -13.30
C GLY A 261 -15.42 10.88 -12.89
N ARG A 262 -15.44 9.53 -12.90
CA ARG A 262 -16.60 8.72 -12.48
C ARG A 262 -17.08 9.03 -11.06
N VAL A 263 -16.14 9.18 -10.12
CA VAL A 263 -16.46 9.50 -8.71
C VAL A 263 -17.10 10.89 -8.59
N LYS A 264 -16.59 11.90 -9.33
CA LYS A 264 -17.17 13.25 -9.37
C LYS A 264 -18.57 13.25 -10.01
N ASP A 265 -18.73 12.52 -11.11
CA ASP A 265 -20.03 12.39 -11.79
C ASP A 265 -21.04 11.69 -10.89
N ALA A 266 -20.66 10.64 -10.18
CA ALA A 266 -21.50 9.97 -9.19
C ALA A 266 -21.94 10.94 -8.08
N ALA A 267 -21.04 11.76 -7.58
CA ALA A 267 -21.36 12.79 -6.58
C ALA A 267 -22.36 13.82 -7.15
N ALA A 268 -22.18 14.27 -8.39
CA ALA A 268 -23.07 15.23 -9.05
C ALA A 268 -24.48 14.64 -9.30
N VAL A 269 -24.54 13.43 -9.85
CA VAL A 269 -25.82 12.74 -10.14
C VAL A 269 -26.66 12.52 -8.86
N ASN A 270 -25.98 12.23 -7.73
CA ASN A 270 -26.63 12.03 -6.44
C ASN A 270 -26.86 13.34 -5.64
N GLY A 271 -26.54 14.51 -6.20
CA GLY A 271 -26.71 15.80 -5.51
C GLY A 271 -25.77 16.01 -4.31
N LEU A 272 -24.59 15.39 -4.33
CA LEU A 272 -23.64 15.35 -3.22
C LEU A 272 -22.44 16.28 -3.40
N VAL A 273 -22.44 17.16 -4.40
CA VAL A 273 -21.26 18.01 -4.74
C VAL A 273 -20.76 18.79 -3.53
N ASP A 274 -21.65 19.32 -2.70
CA ASP A 274 -21.30 20.08 -1.50
C ASP A 274 -20.95 19.18 -0.28
N ARG A 275 -21.20 17.88 -0.40
CA ARG A 275 -20.99 16.89 0.68
C ARG A 275 -19.76 15.99 0.44
N VAL A 276 -19.17 16.02 -0.76
CA VAL A 276 -17.95 15.26 -1.11
C VAL A 276 -16.79 16.22 -1.28
N SER A 277 -15.74 16.03 -0.51
CA SER A 277 -14.51 16.84 -0.58
C SER A 277 -13.34 16.01 -1.03
N PHE A 278 -12.60 16.49 -2.02
CA PHE A 278 -11.38 15.87 -2.52
C PHE A 278 -10.17 16.61 -1.93
N VAL A 279 -9.34 15.88 -1.19
CA VAL A 279 -8.12 16.40 -0.55
C VAL A 279 -6.92 15.76 -1.22
N PRO A 280 -5.93 16.54 -1.69
CA PRO A 280 -4.71 15.98 -2.24
C PRO A 280 -4.00 15.02 -1.29
N PRO A 281 -3.09 14.15 -1.79
CA PRO A 281 -2.28 13.29 -0.94
C PRO A 281 -1.61 14.08 0.19
N GLN A 282 -1.71 13.57 1.40
CA GLN A 282 -1.15 14.18 2.59
C GLN A 282 0.13 13.45 3.03
N PRO A 283 1.08 14.15 3.67
CA PRO A 283 2.19 13.48 4.34
C PRO A 283 1.68 12.37 5.27
N HIS A 284 2.33 11.19 5.27
CA HIS A 284 1.85 10.01 5.98
C HIS A 284 1.52 10.29 7.44
N HIS A 285 2.40 11.00 8.14
CA HIS A 285 2.19 11.38 9.55
C HIS A 285 0.98 12.31 9.76
N ALA A 286 0.58 13.10 8.76
CA ALA A 286 -0.57 14.00 8.87
C ALA A 286 -1.91 13.25 8.79
N LEU A 287 -1.93 12.03 8.21
CA LEU A 287 -3.15 11.23 8.08
C LEU A 287 -3.77 10.88 9.45
N CYS A 288 -2.96 10.81 10.51
CA CYS A 288 -3.47 10.57 11.86
C CYS A 288 -4.51 11.62 12.30
N THR A 289 -4.37 12.88 11.82
CA THR A 289 -5.34 13.94 12.11
C THR A 289 -6.66 13.69 11.39
N TYR A 290 -6.61 13.23 10.12
CA TYR A 290 -7.82 12.86 9.37
C TYR A 290 -8.53 11.67 9.98
N TYR A 291 -7.79 10.62 10.35
CA TYR A 291 -8.38 9.45 11.03
C TYR A 291 -9.06 9.84 12.34
N ARG A 292 -8.40 10.63 13.20
CA ARG A 292 -8.96 11.10 14.47
C ARG A 292 -10.16 12.02 14.31
N ALA A 293 -10.24 12.77 13.19
CA ALA A 293 -11.34 13.70 12.90
C ALA A 293 -12.59 13.00 12.34
N ALA A 294 -12.42 11.86 11.67
CA ALA A 294 -13.50 11.09 11.07
C ALA A 294 -14.32 10.32 12.12
N ASP A 295 -15.59 10.03 11.79
CA ASP A 295 -16.45 9.13 12.57
C ASP A 295 -16.30 7.69 12.11
N VAL A 296 -15.97 7.49 10.82
CA VAL A 296 -15.76 6.19 10.21
C VAL A 296 -14.79 6.28 9.03
N VAL A 297 -13.95 5.27 8.86
CA VAL A 297 -13.13 5.10 7.65
C VAL A 297 -13.75 4.01 6.79
N VAL A 298 -13.91 4.27 5.49
CA VAL A 298 -14.42 3.29 4.53
C VAL A 298 -13.30 2.77 3.64
N VAL A 299 -13.19 1.44 3.51
CA VAL A 299 -12.15 0.75 2.71
C VAL A 299 -12.83 -0.29 1.80
N PRO A 300 -13.50 0.14 0.70
CA PRO A 300 -14.31 -0.72 -0.15
C PRO A 300 -13.49 -1.36 -1.29
N SER A 301 -12.25 -1.74 -1.01
CA SER A 301 -11.31 -2.30 -1.98
C SER A 301 -11.81 -3.63 -2.56
N ARG A 302 -11.57 -3.87 -3.86
CA ARG A 302 -11.83 -5.18 -4.51
C ARG A 302 -10.82 -6.23 -4.06
N SER A 303 -9.59 -5.80 -3.81
CA SER A 303 -8.51 -6.65 -3.32
C SER A 303 -7.61 -5.83 -2.40
N GLU A 304 -7.15 -6.43 -1.31
CA GLU A 304 -6.26 -5.78 -0.34
C GLU A 304 -5.37 -6.83 0.33
N SER A 305 -4.08 -6.76 0.09
CA SER A 305 -3.13 -7.74 0.66
C SER A 305 -3.06 -7.65 2.18
N PHE A 306 -3.07 -6.41 2.73
CA PHE A 306 -3.06 -6.19 4.17
C PHE A 306 -4.08 -5.16 4.62
N GLY A 307 -3.99 -3.88 4.15
CA GLY A 307 -4.91 -2.80 4.51
C GLY A 307 -4.33 -1.82 5.53
N LEU A 308 -3.18 -1.19 5.22
CA LEU A 308 -2.54 -0.21 6.11
C LEU A 308 -3.51 0.89 6.55
N VAL A 309 -4.38 1.39 5.66
CA VAL A 309 -5.39 2.40 5.97
C VAL A 309 -6.32 1.93 7.09
N ALA A 310 -6.77 0.69 7.04
CA ALA A 310 -7.61 0.11 8.09
C ALA A 310 -6.85 -0.04 9.43
N LEU A 311 -5.58 -0.43 9.37
CA LEU A 311 -4.70 -0.53 10.54
C LEU A 311 -4.47 0.84 11.19
N GLU A 312 -4.14 1.86 10.39
CA GLU A 312 -3.89 3.24 10.82
C GLU A 312 -5.14 3.87 11.47
N ALA A 313 -6.30 3.68 10.82
CA ALA A 313 -7.60 4.13 11.35
C ALA A 313 -7.90 3.48 12.71
N ALA A 314 -7.77 2.15 12.79
CA ALA A 314 -7.99 1.41 14.03
C ALA A 314 -7.01 1.82 15.13
N ALA A 315 -5.74 2.08 14.80
CA ALA A 315 -4.73 2.59 15.73
C ALA A 315 -5.09 3.99 16.26
N CYS A 316 -5.75 4.82 15.46
CA CYS A 316 -6.27 6.12 15.87
C CYS A 316 -7.59 6.03 16.65
N GLY A 317 -8.18 4.84 16.81
CA GLY A 317 -9.44 4.60 17.48
C GLY A 317 -10.68 4.85 16.61
N THR A 318 -10.53 5.00 15.30
CA THR A 318 -11.60 5.24 14.35
C THR A 318 -12.12 3.92 13.79
N PRO A 319 -13.44 3.63 13.86
CA PRO A 319 -14.01 2.41 13.32
C PRO A 319 -13.88 2.34 11.80
N VAL A 320 -13.83 1.10 11.27
CA VAL A 320 -13.62 0.86 9.85
C VAL A 320 -14.77 0.06 9.25
N VAL A 321 -15.34 0.53 8.15
CA VAL A 321 -16.23 -0.26 7.29
C VAL A 321 -15.44 -0.69 6.06
N ALA A 322 -15.13 -1.97 5.97
CA ALA A 322 -14.21 -2.50 4.96
C ALA A 322 -14.83 -3.63 4.14
N ALA A 323 -14.34 -3.80 2.92
CA ALA A 323 -14.64 -5.02 2.14
C ALA A 323 -14.13 -6.27 2.86
N ASP A 324 -14.87 -7.38 2.77
CA ASP A 324 -14.45 -8.67 3.34
C ASP A 324 -13.46 -9.39 2.41
N VAL A 325 -12.27 -8.79 2.21
CA VAL A 325 -11.23 -9.29 1.30
C VAL A 325 -9.86 -9.29 1.95
N GLY A 326 -9.01 -10.22 1.55
CA GLY A 326 -7.59 -10.29 1.88
C GLY A 326 -7.28 -10.02 3.35
N GLY A 327 -6.29 -9.17 3.61
CA GLY A 327 -5.83 -8.80 4.96
C GLY A 327 -6.86 -8.01 5.79
N LEU A 328 -7.85 -7.36 5.17
CA LEU A 328 -8.91 -6.65 5.90
C LEU A 328 -9.73 -7.58 6.80
N ARG A 329 -9.83 -8.86 6.44
CA ARG A 329 -10.47 -9.90 7.28
C ARG A 329 -9.80 -10.07 8.63
N THR A 330 -8.50 -9.84 8.69
CA THR A 330 -7.72 -9.95 9.93
C THR A 330 -7.76 -8.66 10.74
N LEU A 331 -7.81 -7.50 10.07
CA LEU A 331 -7.73 -6.19 10.71
C LEU A 331 -9.05 -5.71 11.31
N VAL A 332 -10.18 -6.05 10.66
CA VAL A 332 -11.51 -5.60 11.11
C VAL A 332 -12.23 -6.73 11.82
N ASP A 333 -12.37 -6.62 13.14
CA ASP A 333 -13.21 -7.51 13.96
C ASP A 333 -14.67 -7.09 13.81
N HIS A 334 -15.43 -7.89 13.00
CA HIS A 334 -16.79 -7.55 12.58
C HIS A 334 -17.73 -7.39 13.78
N GLY A 335 -18.38 -6.23 13.87
CA GLY A 335 -19.29 -5.86 14.95
C GLY A 335 -18.61 -5.37 16.22
N ARG A 336 -17.27 -5.28 16.25
CA ARG A 336 -16.50 -4.81 17.41
C ARG A 336 -15.61 -3.60 17.09
N THR A 337 -14.75 -3.71 16.09
CA THR A 337 -13.87 -2.59 15.67
C THR A 337 -14.35 -1.94 14.39
N GLY A 338 -15.42 -2.45 13.79
CA GLY A 338 -15.99 -1.98 12.55
C GLY A 338 -16.85 -3.07 11.89
N TYR A 339 -17.10 -2.94 10.61
CA TYR A 339 -17.90 -3.91 9.84
C TYR A 339 -17.17 -4.37 8.60
N ARG A 340 -17.21 -5.68 8.32
CA ARG A 340 -16.77 -6.27 7.05
C ARG A 340 -17.98 -6.49 6.17
N ILE A 341 -17.88 -6.07 4.91
CA ILE A 341 -18.97 -6.11 3.93
C ILE A 341 -18.60 -7.09 2.81
N GLU A 342 -19.40 -8.09 2.60
CA GLU A 342 -19.28 -8.99 1.45
C GLU A 342 -19.81 -8.30 0.19
N GLY A 343 -19.03 -8.38 -0.88
CA GLY A 343 -19.40 -7.76 -2.17
C GLY A 343 -19.22 -6.24 -2.20
N ARG A 344 -19.92 -5.61 -3.14
CA ARG A 344 -19.77 -4.19 -3.46
C ARG A 344 -21.09 -3.41 -3.42
N ASP A 345 -22.10 -3.92 -2.72
CA ASP A 345 -23.37 -3.26 -2.62
C ASP A 345 -23.27 -2.00 -1.73
N PRO A 346 -23.48 -0.78 -2.27
CA PRO A 346 -23.42 0.45 -1.50
C PRO A 346 -24.44 0.50 -0.36
N GLN A 347 -25.57 -0.20 -0.47
CA GLN A 347 -26.58 -0.25 0.59
C GLN A 347 -26.04 -0.96 1.84
N ALA A 348 -25.24 -2.02 1.65
CA ALA A 348 -24.63 -2.72 2.76
C ALA A 348 -23.58 -1.84 3.48
N TYR A 349 -22.78 -1.08 2.71
CA TYR A 349 -21.85 -0.10 3.28
C TYR A 349 -22.58 1.01 4.02
N ALA A 350 -23.63 1.61 3.42
CA ALA A 350 -24.44 2.65 4.04
C ALA A 350 -25.08 2.17 5.36
N ALA A 351 -25.65 0.96 5.37
CA ALA A 351 -26.25 0.38 6.58
C ALA A 351 -25.22 0.18 7.70
N ALA A 352 -24.00 -0.22 7.37
CA ALA A 352 -22.93 -0.38 8.34
C ALA A 352 -22.42 0.98 8.87
N ILE A 353 -22.26 1.98 7.99
CA ILE A 353 -21.90 3.35 8.38
C ILE A 353 -22.97 3.94 9.28
N GLN A 354 -24.24 3.80 8.93
CA GLN A 354 -25.36 4.33 9.74
C GLN A 354 -25.35 3.77 11.16
N ARG A 355 -25.07 2.47 11.34
CA ARG A 355 -24.97 1.84 12.67
C ARG A 355 -23.84 2.40 13.54
N LEU A 356 -22.83 3.01 12.93
CA LEU A 356 -21.72 3.63 13.64
C LEU A 356 -22.00 5.10 13.99
N PHE A 357 -22.98 5.72 13.29
CA PHE A 357 -23.43 7.07 13.60
C PHE A 357 -24.50 7.08 14.71
N ASP A 358 -25.33 6.01 14.82
CA ASP A 358 -26.36 5.82 15.82
C ASP A 358 -25.76 5.44 17.20
#